data_0fdf7886b25bba48c5e883f73a4a9c4f
#
_entry.id   0fdf7886b25bba48c5e883f73a4a9c4f
#
_cell.length_a   1.000
_cell.length_b   1.000
_cell.length_c   1.000
_cell.angle_alpha   90.00
_cell.angle_beta   90.00
_cell.angle_gamma   90.00
#
_symmetry.space_group_name_H-M   'P 1'
#
loop_
_entity.id
_entity.type
_entity.pdbx_description
1 polymer ?
#
loop_
_entity_poly.entity_id
_entity_poly.type
_entity_poly.pdbx_seq_one_letter_code
_entity_poly.pdbx_strand_id
1 'polypeptide(L)'
;MIFGEDAASIAGAESDAMFMMIFWFSVFFFVLLMALMVWFAFKYRRRPGVPAQPSPHHNTLLEIFWTVVPSSSMLVFFILGFQGYTKKVVAPDTALELKINAMKWSWTAVYPNGAKSPEQQPLSYHKDPETGVVTKGLDFPIFYVPEDTEVRLKMVSADVIHSFWIPDFRTKLDVMPNRYTGFGFKTPKLTADDFGQDQFTGEAMIARDMWVFCAEYCGDEHSRMAATIRVVPMDVYQEKIASWAVKGTPIEEGVKIWNAMCKICHTIDGTANTGPTWSHANIGGLDYGYGYDAVLGDGTTVPRDDNYYRESILDPNSQVVSGYVAAMPAFGAQLSEEDIFNVIAFIKSLSDRGGASEGGEATEDEAPTEAEESAGSDS
;
A
#
# COMPACT_ATOMS: atom_id res chain seq x y z
N MET A 1 -5.84 20.25 -18.97
CA MET A 1 -5.30 19.06 -18.31
C MET A 1 -6.28 17.90 -18.47
N ILE A 2 -5.83 16.71 -18.88
CA ILE A 2 -6.76 15.58 -19.16
C ILE A 2 -7.29 14.96 -17.85
N PHE A 3 -6.55 15.12 -16.74
CA PHE A 3 -6.84 14.47 -15.46
C PHE A 3 -7.33 15.41 -14.35
N GLY A 4 -7.72 16.65 -14.65
CA GLY A 4 -8.10 17.65 -13.66
C GLY A 4 -6.90 18.28 -12.98
N GLU A 5 -6.79 18.21 -11.66
CA GLU A 5 -5.68 18.76 -10.89
C GLU A 5 -4.36 17.99 -11.11
N ASP A 6 -3.22 18.64 -10.81
CA ASP A 6 -1.92 18.00 -10.87
C ASP A 6 -1.82 16.85 -9.88
N ALA A 7 -1.06 15.82 -10.26
CA ALA A 7 -0.87 14.67 -9.38
C ALA A 7 -0.19 15.09 -8.07
N ALA A 8 -0.75 14.62 -6.95
CA ALA A 8 -0.29 14.99 -5.62
C ALA A 8 1.03 14.33 -5.19
N SER A 9 1.60 13.45 -6.03
CA SER A 9 2.86 12.77 -5.74
C SER A 9 3.76 12.70 -6.97
N ILE A 10 5.07 12.55 -6.75
CA ILE A 10 6.05 12.36 -7.83
C ILE A 10 5.69 11.13 -8.67
N ALA A 11 5.34 10.01 -8.05
CA ALA A 11 4.94 8.79 -8.76
C ALA A 11 3.63 8.96 -9.54
N GLY A 12 2.73 9.83 -9.09
CA GLY A 12 1.53 10.22 -9.82
C GLY A 12 1.87 11.04 -11.06
N ALA A 13 2.75 12.04 -10.93
CA ALA A 13 3.21 12.88 -12.05
C ALA A 13 3.96 12.06 -13.11
N GLU A 14 4.79 11.09 -12.70
CA GLU A 14 5.44 10.15 -13.62
C GLU A 14 4.41 9.28 -14.38
N SER A 15 3.32 8.89 -13.73
CA SER A 15 2.21 8.15 -14.37
C SER A 15 1.49 8.99 -15.41
N ASP A 16 1.24 10.27 -15.13
CA ASP A 16 0.64 11.22 -16.06
C ASP A 16 1.55 11.46 -17.27
N ALA A 17 2.85 11.63 -17.06
CA ALA A 17 3.84 11.77 -18.12
C ALA A 17 3.88 10.53 -19.02
N MET A 18 3.88 9.32 -18.43
CA MET A 18 3.85 8.05 -19.16
C MET A 18 2.58 7.90 -19.99
N PHE A 19 1.42 8.24 -19.39
CA PHE A 19 0.13 8.23 -20.11
C PHE A 19 0.17 9.18 -21.30
N MET A 20 0.65 10.42 -21.13
CA MET A 20 0.72 11.41 -22.21
C MET A 20 1.66 10.97 -23.33
N MET A 21 2.76 10.32 -23.00
CA MET A 21 3.69 9.76 -24.00
C MET A 21 3.00 8.67 -24.83
N ILE A 22 2.32 7.71 -24.18
CA ILE A 22 1.56 6.64 -24.86
C ILE A 22 0.41 7.24 -25.67
N PHE A 23 -0.30 8.23 -25.14
CA PHE A 23 -1.41 8.90 -25.81
C PHE A 23 -0.96 9.55 -27.11
N TRP A 24 0.08 10.39 -27.09
CA TRP A 24 0.56 11.06 -28.30
C TRP A 24 1.18 10.11 -29.31
N PHE A 25 1.86 9.07 -28.84
CA PHE A 25 2.34 7.99 -29.70
C PHE A 25 1.14 7.31 -30.42
N SER A 26 0.10 6.98 -29.69
CA SER A 26 -1.12 6.36 -30.24
C SER A 26 -1.84 7.31 -31.24
N VAL A 27 -1.96 8.59 -30.91
CA VAL A 27 -2.54 9.58 -31.81
C VAL A 27 -1.75 9.70 -33.11
N PHE A 28 -0.41 9.71 -33.04
CA PHE A 28 0.44 9.75 -34.22
C PHE A 28 0.17 8.55 -35.14
N PHE A 29 0.22 7.33 -34.60
CA PHE A 29 -0.02 6.13 -35.41
C PHE A 29 -1.46 6.05 -35.91
N PHE A 30 -2.43 6.44 -35.11
CA PHE A 30 -3.83 6.50 -35.51
C PHE A 30 -4.00 7.43 -36.73
N VAL A 31 -3.50 8.64 -36.67
CA VAL A 31 -3.60 9.63 -37.77
C VAL A 31 -2.86 9.12 -39.01
N LEU A 32 -1.65 8.57 -38.84
CA LEU A 32 -0.85 8.02 -39.93
C LEU A 32 -1.60 6.87 -40.65
N LEU A 33 -2.11 5.91 -39.88
CA LEU A 33 -2.79 4.74 -40.46
C LEU A 33 -4.12 5.12 -41.10
N MET A 34 -4.89 6.02 -40.50
CA MET A 34 -6.13 6.53 -41.09
C MET A 34 -5.86 7.31 -42.38
N ALA A 35 -4.85 8.15 -42.41
CA ALA A 35 -4.45 8.89 -43.60
C ALA A 35 -3.99 7.94 -44.74
N LEU A 36 -3.18 6.93 -44.41
CA LEU A 36 -2.75 5.90 -45.38
C LEU A 36 -3.93 5.09 -45.89
N MET A 37 -4.87 4.68 -45.02
CA MET A 37 -6.06 3.95 -45.40
C MET A 37 -6.93 4.75 -46.36
N VAL A 38 -7.22 6.01 -46.03
CA VAL A 38 -7.99 6.90 -46.92
C VAL A 38 -7.28 7.11 -48.25
N TRP A 39 -5.96 7.39 -48.19
CA TRP A 39 -5.16 7.57 -49.43
C TRP A 39 -5.18 6.31 -50.31
N PHE A 40 -5.00 5.14 -49.76
CA PHE A 40 -5.03 3.87 -50.52
C PHE A 40 -6.44 3.59 -51.09
N ALA A 41 -7.51 3.85 -50.32
CA ALA A 41 -8.88 3.72 -50.80
C ALA A 41 -9.14 4.58 -52.05
N PHE A 42 -8.66 5.81 -52.08
CA PHE A 42 -8.79 6.67 -53.26
C PHE A 42 -7.80 6.31 -54.38
N LYS A 43 -6.54 6.02 -54.09
CA LYS A 43 -5.52 5.70 -55.04
C LYS A 43 -5.75 4.40 -55.78
N TYR A 44 -6.16 3.37 -55.10
CA TYR A 44 -6.32 2.01 -55.63
C TYR A 44 -7.80 1.64 -55.89
N ARG A 45 -8.72 2.61 -55.87
CA ARG A 45 -10.12 2.38 -56.19
C ARG A 45 -10.26 1.77 -57.56
N ARG A 46 -11.18 0.82 -57.72
CA ARG A 46 -11.53 0.20 -59.03
C ARG A 46 -12.03 1.25 -59.99
N ARG A 47 -11.44 1.28 -61.21
CA ARG A 47 -11.90 2.16 -62.31
C ARG A 47 -12.44 1.30 -63.41
N PRO A 48 -13.64 1.63 -64.00
CA PRO A 48 -14.17 0.89 -65.13
C PRO A 48 -13.17 0.89 -66.35
N GLY A 49 -12.96 -0.28 -66.96
CA GLY A 49 -12.09 -0.46 -68.12
C GLY A 49 -10.60 -0.51 -67.84
N VAL A 50 -10.17 -0.37 -66.58
CA VAL A 50 -8.74 -0.52 -66.22
C VAL A 50 -8.51 -1.92 -65.57
N PRO A 51 -7.66 -2.79 -66.18
CA PRO A 51 -7.33 -4.05 -65.58
C PRO A 51 -6.55 -3.88 -64.28
N ALA A 52 -6.75 -4.83 -63.35
CA ALA A 52 -5.98 -4.85 -62.10
C ALA A 52 -4.49 -5.08 -62.40
N GLN A 53 -3.64 -4.25 -61.78
CA GLN A 53 -2.18 -4.43 -61.94
C GLN A 53 -1.71 -5.53 -60.96
N PRO A 54 -0.78 -6.41 -61.39
CA PRO A 54 -0.16 -7.39 -60.49
C PRO A 54 0.66 -6.63 -59.42
N SER A 55 0.50 -7.05 -58.20
CA SER A 55 1.28 -6.54 -57.08
C SER A 55 2.11 -7.64 -56.43
N PRO A 56 3.25 -7.34 -55.85
CA PRO A 56 4.03 -8.34 -55.12
C PRO A 56 3.23 -8.83 -53.91
N HIS A 57 3.37 -10.13 -53.59
CA HIS A 57 2.66 -10.79 -52.50
C HIS A 57 3.18 -10.37 -51.14
N HIS A 58 4.45 -9.93 -51.05
CA HIS A 58 5.10 -9.51 -49.79
C HIS A 58 6.21 -8.50 -50.08
N ASN A 59 6.59 -7.75 -49.07
CA ASN A 59 7.75 -6.87 -49.06
C ASN A 59 8.46 -7.02 -47.69
N THR A 60 9.45 -7.90 -47.65
CA THR A 60 10.18 -8.24 -46.43
C THR A 60 10.79 -7.04 -45.72
N LEU A 61 11.34 -6.06 -46.45
CA LEU A 61 11.91 -4.88 -45.83
C LEU A 61 10.85 -4.03 -45.10
N LEU A 62 9.69 -3.84 -45.73
CA LEU A 62 8.58 -3.12 -45.17
C LEU A 62 7.98 -3.88 -43.97
N GLU A 63 7.90 -5.20 -44.05
CA GLU A 63 7.42 -6.09 -42.99
C GLU A 63 8.31 -6.02 -41.74
N ILE A 64 9.64 -6.08 -41.93
CA ILE A 64 10.62 -5.89 -40.86
C ILE A 64 10.47 -4.50 -40.23
N PHE A 65 10.33 -3.45 -41.05
CA PHE A 65 10.19 -2.09 -40.56
C PHE A 65 8.98 -1.91 -39.67
N TRP A 66 7.78 -2.30 -40.11
CA TRP A 66 6.56 -2.12 -39.31
C TRP A 66 6.44 -3.09 -38.13
N THR A 67 7.25 -4.14 -38.10
CA THR A 67 7.34 -5.04 -36.93
C THR A 67 8.34 -4.51 -35.92
N VAL A 68 9.55 -4.18 -36.34
CA VAL A 68 10.65 -3.80 -35.44
C VAL A 68 10.40 -2.45 -34.79
N VAL A 69 9.94 -1.44 -35.55
CA VAL A 69 9.76 -0.08 -35.02
C VAL A 69 8.69 -0.01 -33.93
N PRO A 70 7.46 -0.53 -34.12
CA PRO A 70 6.48 -0.53 -33.02
C PRO A 70 6.89 -1.45 -31.84
N SER A 71 7.51 -2.60 -32.12
CA SER A 71 7.95 -3.52 -31.06
C SER A 71 9.04 -2.91 -30.17
N SER A 72 9.97 -2.14 -30.74
CA SER A 72 10.98 -1.41 -29.96
C SER A 72 10.36 -0.33 -29.07
N SER A 73 9.31 0.33 -29.53
CA SER A 73 8.56 1.29 -28.73
C SER A 73 7.84 0.63 -27.55
N MET A 74 7.29 -0.59 -27.75
CA MET A 74 6.68 -1.37 -26.66
C MET A 74 7.71 -1.72 -25.58
N LEU A 75 8.94 -2.06 -25.97
CA LEU A 75 10.01 -2.34 -25.01
C LEU A 75 10.34 -1.08 -24.15
N VAL A 76 10.39 0.09 -24.76
CA VAL A 76 10.60 1.35 -24.03
C VAL A 76 9.46 1.60 -23.04
N PHE A 77 8.20 1.46 -23.48
CA PHE A 77 7.04 1.63 -22.60
C PHE A 77 7.03 0.61 -21.45
N PHE A 78 7.42 -0.64 -21.71
CA PHE A 78 7.54 -1.65 -20.69
C PHE A 78 8.57 -1.25 -19.61
N ILE A 79 9.79 -0.85 -20.03
CA ILE A 79 10.86 -0.47 -19.09
C ILE A 79 10.42 0.71 -18.20
N LEU A 80 9.89 1.76 -18.80
CA LEU A 80 9.44 2.96 -18.08
C LEU A 80 8.25 2.65 -17.17
N GLY A 81 7.29 1.87 -17.66
CA GLY A 81 6.12 1.45 -16.87
C GLY A 81 6.51 0.55 -15.70
N PHE A 82 7.46 -0.37 -15.90
CA PHE A 82 7.96 -1.23 -14.83
C PHE A 82 8.68 -0.43 -13.73
N GLN A 83 9.50 0.55 -14.11
CA GLN A 83 10.14 1.45 -13.14
C GLN A 83 9.13 2.26 -12.33
N GLY A 84 8.08 2.79 -12.98
CA GLY A 84 7.00 3.50 -12.28
C GLY A 84 6.17 2.58 -11.38
N TYR A 85 5.94 1.33 -11.80
CA TYR A 85 5.25 0.33 -11.00
C TYR A 85 6.02 -0.04 -9.73
N THR A 86 7.32 -0.32 -9.86
CA THR A 86 8.14 -0.71 -8.70
C THR A 86 8.20 0.37 -7.63
N LYS A 87 8.23 1.65 -7.99
CA LYS A 87 8.18 2.78 -7.04
C LYS A 87 6.90 2.82 -6.21
N LYS A 88 5.78 2.29 -6.73
CA LYS A 88 4.50 2.26 -6.03
C LYS A 88 4.32 1.02 -5.16
N VAL A 89 4.92 -0.10 -5.56
CA VAL A 89 4.75 -1.38 -4.85
C VAL A 89 5.79 -1.55 -3.75
N VAL A 90 7.02 -1.08 -3.97
CA VAL A 90 8.13 -1.22 -3.02
C VAL A 90 8.29 0.10 -2.24
N ALA A 91 7.66 0.18 -1.09
CA ALA A 91 7.88 1.26 -0.15
C ALA A 91 9.15 0.98 0.68
N PRO A 92 9.91 2.03 1.09
CA PRO A 92 11.07 1.85 1.97
C PRO A 92 10.65 1.28 3.34
N ASP A 93 11.57 0.63 4.04
CA ASP A 93 11.29 0.03 5.36
C ASP A 93 10.98 1.07 6.44
N THR A 94 11.43 2.32 6.22
CA THR A 94 11.14 3.47 7.09
C THR A 94 9.77 4.10 6.81
N ALA A 95 8.98 3.58 5.86
CA ALA A 95 7.66 4.13 5.55
C ALA A 95 6.69 3.95 6.72
N LEU A 96 5.88 4.99 6.96
CA LEU A 96 4.76 4.91 7.90
C LEU A 96 3.77 3.84 7.42
N GLU A 97 3.67 2.73 8.15
CA GLU A 97 2.69 1.68 7.82
C GLU A 97 1.30 2.06 8.33
N LEU A 98 0.35 2.13 7.44
CA LEU A 98 -1.06 2.36 7.75
C LEU A 98 -1.87 1.15 7.30
N LYS A 99 -2.49 0.46 8.25
CA LYS A 99 -3.37 -0.68 7.94
C LYS A 99 -4.76 -0.18 7.60
N ILE A 100 -5.28 -0.61 6.45
CA ILE A 100 -6.64 -0.30 6.01
C ILE A 100 -7.49 -1.57 6.08
N ASN A 101 -8.53 -1.53 6.89
CA ASN A 101 -9.58 -2.55 6.92
C ASN A 101 -10.76 -2.06 6.08
N ALA A 102 -11.20 -2.90 5.15
CA ALA A 102 -12.38 -2.67 4.32
C ALA A 102 -13.53 -3.57 4.76
N MET A 103 -14.72 -3.03 4.81
CA MET A 103 -15.96 -3.78 4.98
C MET A 103 -17.09 -3.01 4.28
N LYS A 104 -18.21 -3.66 3.98
CA LYS A 104 -19.39 -3.04 3.36
C LYS A 104 -19.97 -1.97 4.31
N TRP A 105 -19.95 -0.74 4.03
CA TRP A 105 -19.39 0.06 2.92
C TRP A 105 -18.55 1.16 3.56
N SER A 106 -17.54 0.77 4.33
CA SER A 106 -16.68 1.65 5.12
C SER A 106 -15.21 1.25 5.02
N TRP A 107 -14.36 2.22 5.29
CA TRP A 107 -12.92 2.08 5.42
C TRP A 107 -12.51 2.45 6.84
N THR A 108 -11.61 1.69 7.44
CA THR A 108 -11.01 2.03 8.75
C THR A 108 -9.50 2.00 8.63
N ALA A 109 -8.83 3.06 9.08
CA ALA A 109 -7.37 3.08 9.20
C ALA A 109 -6.94 2.74 10.62
N VAL A 110 -5.95 1.87 10.75
CA VAL A 110 -5.28 1.54 12.02
C VAL A 110 -3.83 1.96 11.91
N TYR A 111 -3.38 2.76 12.86
CA TYR A 111 -2.07 3.39 12.91
C TYR A 111 -1.07 2.53 13.69
N PRO A 112 0.26 2.78 13.56
CA PRO A 112 1.26 1.98 14.26
C PRO A 112 1.13 1.95 15.79
N ASN A 113 0.59 3.00 16.39
CA ASN A 113 0.32 3.09 17.82
C ASN A 113 -1.02 2.44 18.25
N GLY A 114 -1.69 1.72 17.37
CA GLY A 114 -3.01 1.11 17.61
C GLY A 114 -4.20 2.08 17.54
N ALA A 115 -3.96 3.36 17.29
CA ALA A 115 -5.03 4.31 17.06
C ALA A 115 -5.87 3.92 15.84
N LYS A 116 -7.19 4.10 15.92
CA LYS A 116 -8.11 3.86 14.81
C LYS A 116 -8.72 5.18 14.34
N SER A 117 -8.82 5.33 13.03
CA SER A 117 -9.65 6.40 12.50
C SER A 117 -11.10 6.20 12.92
N PRO A 118 -11.80 7.23 13.40
CA PRO A 118 -13.24 7.15 13.63
C PRO A 118 -13.99 6.75 12.35
N GLU A 119 -15.00 5.89 12.48
CA GLU A 119 -15.74 5.32 11.34
C GLU A 119 -16.47 6.37 10.50
N GLN A 120 -16.93 7.43 11.15
CA GLN A 120 -17.64 8.50 10.47
C GLN A 120 -17.22 9.85 11.07
N GLN A 121 -16.77 10.73 10.21
CA GLN A 121 -16.45 12.11 10.56
C GLN A 121 -17.14 13.04 9.56
N PRO A 122 -17.77 14.14 10.01
CA PRO A 122 -18.37 15.10 9.10
C PRO A 122 -17.28 15.70 8.21
N LEU A 123 -17.39 15.49 6.91
CA LEU A 123 -16.33 15.82 5.94
C LEU A 123 -16.18 17.29 5.67
N SER A 124 -17.15 18.09 5.95
CA SER A 124 -17.06 19.53 5.90
C SER A 124 -18.40 20.17 6.25
N TYR A 125 -18.34 21.25 6.95
CA TYR A 125 -19.39 22.23 6.91
C TYR A 125 -19.17 23.10 5.68
N HIS A 126 -19.93 22.87 4.61
CA HIS A 126 -19.92 23.82 3.51
C HIS A 126 -20.74 25.05 3.94
N LYS A 127 -20.04 26.12 4.30
CA LYS A 127 -20.68 27.39 4.54
C LYS A 127 -20.86 28.08 3.19
N ASP A 128 -22.10 28.18 2.75
CA ASP A 128 -22.45 28.95 1.56
C ASP A 128 -21.99 30.41 1.77
N PRO A 129 -21.09 30.95 0.93
CA PRO A 129 -20.55 32.28 1.11
C PRO A 129 -21.60 33.39 0.95
N GLU A 130 -22.72 33.14 0.27
CA GLU A 130 -23.78 34.15 0.02
C GLU A 130 -24.84 34.10 1.12
N THR A 131 -25.24 32.93 1.57
CA THR A 131 -26.33 32.76 2.53
C THR A 131 -25.87 32.54 3.97
N GLY A 132 -24.60 32.22 4.18
CA GLY A 132 -24.06 31.83 5.46
C GLY A 132 -24.61 30.52 6.03
N VAL A 133 -25.42 29.80 5.25
CA VAL A 133 -26.01 28.52 5.66
C VAL A 133 -24.92 27.46 5.67
N VAL A 134 -24.79 26.79 6.81
CA VAL A 134 -23.88 25.64 6.96
C VAL A 134 -24.63 24.36 6.62
N THR A 135 -24.29 23.76 5.49
CA THR A 135 -24.76 22.40 5.15
C THR A 135 -23.76 21.38 5.62
N LYS A 136 -24.23 20.42 6.42
CA LYS A 136 -23.43 19.26 6.82
C LYS A 136 -23.18 18.40 5.59
N GLY A 137 -21.91 18.22 5.22
CA GLY A 137 -21.52 17.30 4.16
C GLY A 137 -21.76 15.83 4.54
N LEU A 138 -21.49 14.94 3.61
CA LEU A 138 -21.52 13.51 3.86
C LEU A 138 -20.44 13.14 4.88
N ASP A 139 -20.78 12.26 5.82
CA ASP A 139 -19.84 11.75 6.81
C ASP A 139 -18.99 10.64 6.16
N PHE A 140 -17.66 10.84 6.09
CA PHE A 140 -16.70 9.85 5.61
C PHE A 140 -15.54 9.71 6.60
N PRO A 141 -14.88 8.54 6.67
CA PRO A 141 -13.65 8.40 7.45
C PRO A 141 -12.54 9.32 6.91
N ILE A 142 -11.78 9.93 7.80
CA ILE A 142 -10.62 10.75 7.47
C ILE A 142 -9.37 10.07 8.03
N PHE A 143 -8.38 9.86 7.17
CA PHE A 143 -7.09 9.27 7.51
C PHE A 143 -6.04 10.36 7.52
N TYR A 144 -5.58 10.75 8.69
CA TYR A 144 -4.51 11.72 8.83
C TYR A 144 -3.18 11.08 8.50
N VAL A 145 -2.36 11.77 7.71
CA VAL A 145 -0.99 11.37 7.38
C VAL A 145 -0.09 12.61 7.42
N PRO A 146 1.17 12.49 7.84
CA PRO A 146 2.07 13.63 7.86
C PRO A 146 2.52 14.02 6.44
N GLU A 147 2.87 15.29 6.25
CA GLU A 147 3.46 15.80 5.00
C GLU A 147 4.85 15.22 4.74
N ASP A 148 5.28 15.23 3.46
CA ASP A 148 6.63 14.84 2.99
C ASP A 148 7.09 13.44 3.48
N THR A 149 6.15 12.55 3.75
CA THR A 149 6.37 11.26 4.40
C THR A 149 6.06 10.10 3.44
N GLU A 150 6.92 9.08 3.44
CA GLU A 150 6.63 7.81 2.77
C GLU A 150 5.60 7.03 3.60
N VAL A 151 4.50 6.64 2.95
CA VAL A 151 3.41 5.87 3.55
C VAL A 151 3.28 4.54 2.84
N ARG A 152 3.18 3.46 3.59
CA ARG A 152 2.87 2.12 3.10
C ARG A 152 1.48 1.74 3.58
N LEU A 153 0.58 1.44 2.65
CA LEU A 153 -0.71 0.87 2.99
C LEU A 153 -0.60 -0.66 3.04
N LYS A 154 -1.18 -1.24 4.09
CA LYS A 154 -1.40 -2.68 4.23
C LYS A 154 -2.89 -2.91 4.37
N MET A 155 -3.52 -3.53 3.39
CA MET A 155 -4.97 -3.53 3.24
C MET A 155 -5.54 -4.95 3.28
N VAL A 156 -6.68 -5.12 3.94
CA VAL A 156 -7.44 -6.37 3.98
C VAL A 156 -8.94 -6.07 4.03
N SER A 157 -9.74 -6.95 3.45
CA SER A 157 -11.20 -6.90 3.53
C SER A 157 -11.73 -7.94 4.51
N ALA A 158 -12.77 -7.56 5.26
CA ALA A 158 -13.49 -8.45 6.17
C ALA A 158 -14.62 -9.25 5.46
N ASP A 159 -15.00 -8.87 4.24
CA ASP A 159 -16.17 -9.46 3.58
C ASP A 159 -15.94 -9.75 2.07
N VAL A 160 -16.11 -8.77 1.19
CA VAL A 160 -15.98 -8.93 -0.26
C VAL A 160 -14.75 -8.20 -0.78
N ILE A 161 -14.44 -8.35 -2.07
CA ILE A 161 -13.39 -7.56 -2.70
C ILE A 161 -13.86 -6.09 -2.81
N HIS A 162 -12.98 -5.19 -2.40
CA HIS A 162 -13.06 -3.75 -2.61
C HIS A 162 -11.84 -3.29 -3.39
N SER A 163 -11.77 -2.05 -3.83
CA SER A 163 -10.56 -1.50 -4.45
C SER A 163 -10.30 -0.09 -3.92
N PHE A 164 -9.17 0.10 -3.26
CA PHE A 164 -8.77 1.36 -2.65
C PHE A 164 -8.14 2.25 -3.72
N TRP A 165 -8.84 3.29 -4.12
CA TRP A 165 -8.45 4.17 -5.20
C TRP A 165 -8.24 5.60 -4.71
N ILE A 166 -7.03 6.12 -4.93
CA ILE A 166 -6.67 7.52 -4.65
C ILE A 166 -6.38 8.20 -6.00
N PRO A 167 -7.35 8.92 -6.59
CA PRO A 167 -7.17 9.59 -7.88
C PRO A 167 -5.95 10.50 -7.93
N ASP A 168 -5.72 11.28 -6.86
CA ASP A 168 -4.62 12.25 -6.76
C ASP A 168 -3.24 11.60 -6.82
N PHE A 169 -3.10 10.35 -6.37
CA PHE A 169 -1.87 9.55 -6.48
C PHE A 169 -1.81 8.70 -7.75
N ARG A 170 -2.85 8.71 -8.59
CA ARG A 170 -2.95 7.84 -9.78
C ARG A 170 -2.74 6.36 -9.45
N THR A 171 -3.27 5.93 -8.30
CA THR A 171 -3.05 4.57 -7.81
C THR A 171 -4.34 3.97 -7.29
N LYS A 172 -4.59 2.72 -7.66
CA LYS A 172 -5.63 1.88 -7.07
C LYS A 172 -5.13 0.44 -6.95
N LEU A 173 -5.60 -0.25 -5.92
CA LEU A 173 -5.31 -1.65 -5.71
C LEU A 173 -6.48 -2.33 -5.01
N ASP A 174 -6.75 -3.57 -5.37
CA ASP A 174 -7.81 -4.36 -4.79
C ASP A 174 -7.49 -4.73 -3.34
N VAL A 175 -8.51 -4.63 -2.50
CA VAL A 175 -8.48 -5.00 -1.09
C VAL A 175 -9.26 -6.29 -0.95
N MET A 176 -8.52 -7.38 -0.75
CA MET A 176 -9.06 -8.73 -0.84
C MET A 176 -9.35 -9.31 0.55
N PRO A 177 -10.40 -10.14 0.70
CA PRO A 177 -10.53 -10.99 1.87
C PRO A 177 -9.42 -12.04 1.90
N ASN A 178 -9.08 -12.50 3.10
CA ASN A 178 -8.11 -13.57 3.37
C ASN A 178 -6.67 -13.31 2.89
N ARG A 179 -6.34 -12.08 2.47
CA ARG A 179 -5.02 -11.71 1.98
C ARG A 179 -4.72 -10.25 2.22
N TYR A 180 -3.49 -9.95 2.66
CA TYR A 180 -3.00 -8.58 2.65
C TYR A 180 -2.57 -8.17 1.25
N THR A 181 -2.99 -6.98 0.85
CA THR A 181 -2.51 -6.27 -0.34
C THR A 181 -1.99 -4.91 0.08
N GLY A 182 -1.20 -4.23 -0.73
CA GLY A 182 -0.71 -2.92 -0.35
C GLY A 182 0.11 -2.23 -1.43
N PHE A 183 0.22 -0.93 -1.28
CA PHE A 183 1.09 -0.08 -2.08
C PHE A 183 1.61 1.08 -1.24
N GLY A 184 2.65 1.75 -1.74
CA GLY A 184 3.23 2.93 -1.10
C GLY A 184 3.05 4.19 -1.91
N PHE A 185 3.11 5.33 -1.23
CA PHE A 185 3.15 6.66 -1.83
C PHE A 185 3.90 7.61 -0.90
N LYS A 186 4.44 8.66 -1.48
CA LYS A 186 4.97 9.78 -0.70
C LYS A 186 3.95 10.91 -0.67
N THR A 187 3.62 11.39 0.53
CA THR A 187 2.73 12.54 0.71
C THR A 187 3.40 13.82 0.21
N PRO A 188 2.64 14.78 -0.36
CA PRO A 188 3.19 16.06 -0.76
C PRO A 188 3.64 16.87 0.45
N LYS A 189 4.60 17.76 0.21
CA LYS A 189 4.91 18.83 1.15
C LYS A 189 3.81 19.89 1.06
N LEU A 190 3.33 20.35 2.19
CA LEU A 190 2.30 21.38 2.27
C LEU A 190 2.90 22.78 2.00
N THR A 191 2.08 23.64 1.45
CA THR A 191 2.38 25.03 1.15
C THR A 191 1.37 25.94 1.86
N ALA A 192 1.63 27.24 1.87
CA ALA A 192 0.70 28.21 2.47
C ALA A 192 -0.67 28.27 1.75
N ASP A 193 -0.75 27.73 0.53
CA ASP A 193 -1.99 27.70 -0.26
C ASP A 193 -2.85 26.45 0.04
N ASP A 194 -2.31 25.49 0.80
CA ASP A 194 -3.02 24.27 1.20
C ASP A 194 -3.86 24.58 2.45
N PHE A 195 -5.13 24.97 2.25
CA PHE A 195 -6.06 25.25 3.33
C PHE A 195 -7.06 24.12 3.51
N GLY A 196 -7.22 23.69 4.77
CA GLY A 196 -8.31 22.87 5.25
C GLY A 196 -9.03 23.53 6.43
N GLN A 197 -10.08 22.90 6.88
CA GLN A 197 -10.72 23.22 8.18
C GLN A 197 -10.73 21.97 9.04
N ASP A 198 -10.38 22.11 10.32
CA ASP A 198 -10.65 21.04 11.28
C ASP A 198 -12.16 20.80 11.33
N GLN A 199 -12.59 19.61 11.01
CA GLN A 199 -14.01 19.29 10.89
C GLN A 199 -14.76 19.28 12.23
N PHE A 200 -14.03 19.22 13.35
CA PHE A 200 -14.63 19.21 14.68
C PHE A 200 -14.70 20.62 15.28
N THR A 201 -13.66 21.44 15.06
CA THR A 201 -13.58 22.79 15.60
C THR A 201 -13.99 23.86 14.62
N GLY A 202 -13.95 23.56 13.31
CA GLY A 202 -14.17 24.53 12.23
C GLY A 202 -13.01 25.50 12.07
N GLU A 203 -11.91 25.33 12.81
CA GLU A 203 -10.74 26.18 12.72
C GLU A 203 -9.97 25.96 11.42
N ALA A 204 -9.45 27.02 10.85
CA ALA A 204 -8.60 26.94 9.68
C ALA A 204 -7.30 26.23 10.03
N MET A 205 -6.92 25.26 9.21
CA MET A 205 -5.67 24.50 9.34
C MET A 205 -4.97 24.38 8.00
N ILE A 206 -3.65 24.23 8.01
CA ILE A 206 -2.92 23.84 6.81
C ILE A 206 -3.12 22.35 6.63
N ALA A 207 -3.82 21.98 5.55
CA ALA A 207 -4.08 20.58 5.23
C ALA A 207 -4.43 20.43 3.76
N ARG A 208 -4.12 19.26 3.18
CA ARG A 208 -4.53 18.88 1.83
C ARG A 208 -5.30 17.57 1.87
N ASP A 209 -6.53 17.63 1.39
CA ASP A 209 -7.43 16.49 1.33
C ASP A 209 -7.34 15.78 -0.02
N MET A 210 -7.26 14.46 0.01
CA MET A 210 -7.26 13.59 -1.16
C MET A 210 -8.34 12.53 -1.00
N TRP A 211 -9.19 12.43 -2.00
CA TRP A 211 -10.30 11.50 -1.97
C TRP A 211 -9.84 10.04 -2.13
N VAL A 212 -10.51 9.18 -1.41
CA VAL A 212 -10.44 7.73 -1.56
C VAL A 212 -11.80 7.22 -1.98
N PHE A 213 -11.85 6.39 -3.01
CA PHE A 213 -13.08 5.76 -3.48
C PHE A 213 -12.92 4.25 -3.55
N CYS A 214 -14.04 3.53 -3.45
CA CYS A 214 -14.07 2.14 -3.82
C CYS A 214 -14.19 2.03 -5.35
N ALA A 215 -13.27 1.31 -5.99
CA ALA A 215 -13.22 1.14 -7.44
C ALA A 215 -13.60 -0.29 -7.89
N GLU A 216 -14.05 -1.15 -6.96
CA GLU A 216 -14.58 -2.49 -7.25
C GLU A 216 -16.01 -2.61 -6.69
N TYR A 217 -16.95 -3.07 -7.53
CA TYR A 217 -18.35 -3.15 -7.13
C TYR A 217 -18.55 -4.10 -5.94
N CYS A 218 -18.95 -3.54 -4.80
CA CYS A 218 -19.06 -4.25 -3.54
C CYS A 218 -20.49 -4.32 -2.96
N GLY A 219 -21.51 -3.95 -3.72
CA GLY A 219 -22.92 -4.01 -3.32
C GLY A 219 -23.65 -2.65 -3.37
N ASP A 220 -24.79 -2.55 -2.69
CA ASP A 220 -25.77 -1.47 -2.87
C ASP A 220 -25.23 -0.07 -2.56
N GLU A 221 -24.44 0.09 -1.49
CA GLU A 221 -23.84 1.38 -1.08
C GLU A 221 -22.42 1.59 -1.64
N HIS A 222 -22.05 0.84 -2.70
CA HIS A 222 -20.72 0.94 -3.33
C HIS A 222 -20.32 2.39 -3.65
N SER A 223 -21.22 3.17 -4.20
CA SER A 223 -20.97 4.58 -4.58
C SER A 223 -20.77 5.51 -3.39
N ARG A 224 -21.16 5.09 -2.18
CA ARG A 224 -21.00 5.84 -0.93
C ARG A 224 -19.78 5.41 -0.14
N MET A 225 -19.11 4.33 -0.55
CA MET A 225 -17.90 3.83 0.11
C MET A 225 -16.70 4.69 -0.28
N ALA A 226 -16.52 5.77 0.45
CA ALA A 226 -15.45 6.74 0.28
C ALA A 226 -14.74 7.05 1.60
N ALA A 227 -13.56 7.65 1.52
CA ALA A 227 -12.79 8.20 2.63
C ALA A 227 -11.97 9.40 2.14
N THR A 228 -11.28 10.06 3.06
CA THR A 228 -10.33 11.12 2.73
C THR A 228 -8.99 10.83 3.39
N ILE A 229 -7.91 10.90 2.65
CA ILE A 229 -6.57 11.02 3.21
C ILE A 229 -6.31 12.51 3.40
N ARG A 230 -6.08 12.92 4.65
CA ARG A 230 -5.75 14.30 5.00
C ARG A 230 -4.27 14.42 5.34
N VAL A 231 -3.54 15.10 4.49
CA VAL A 231 -2.12 15.43 4.73
C VAL A 231 -2.08 16.65 5.62
N VAL A 232 -1.32 16.56 6.71
CA VAL A 232 -1.18 17.61 7.73
C VAL A 232 0.29 17.78 8.14
N PRO A 233 0.68 18.89 8.77
CA PRO A 233 1.97 19.01 9.43
C PRO A 233 2.19 17.90 10.46
N MET A 234 3.45 17.54 10.71
CA MET A 234 3.81 16.41 11.57
C MET A 234 3.29 16.57 13.01
N ASP A 235 3.32 17.75 13.56
CA ASP A 235 2.82 18.07 14.91
C ASP A 235 1.31 17.83 15.03
N VAL A 236 0.54 18.29 14.05
CA VAL A 236 -0.91 18.05 13.96
C VAL A 236 -1.21 16.57 13.82
N TYR A 237 -0.44 15.85 12.99
CA TYR A 237 -0.57 14.40 12.86
C TYR A 237 -0.38 13.70 14.21
N GLN A 238 0.72 14.01 14.91
CA GLN A 238 1.04 13.39 16.20
C GLN A 238 -0.06 13.67 17.25
N GLU A 239 -0.57 14.90 17.33
CA GLU A 239 -1.66 15.25 18.24
C GLU A 239 -2.94 14.46 17.94
N LYS A 240 -3.34 14.38 16.67
CA LYS A 240 -4.55 13.63 16.26
C LYS A 240 -4.43 12.15 16.58
N ILE A 241 -3.32 11.52 16.22
CA ILE A 241 -3.13 10.08 16.45
C ILE A 241 -3.02 9.76 17.94
N ALA A 242 -2.39 10.63 18.73
CA ALA A 242 -2.36 10.48 20.19
C ALA A 242 -3.76 10.60 20.82
N SER A 243 -4.62 11.47 20.29
CA SER A 243 -6.00 11.63 20.78
C SER A 243 -6.89 10.40 20.52
N TRP A 244 -6.55 9.60 19.50
CA TRP A 244 -7.26 8.38 19.12
C TRP A 244 -6.61 7.10 19.68
N ALA A 245 -5.43 7.21 20.30
CA ALA A 245 -4.69 6.06 20.78
C ALA A 245 -5.51 5.25 21.79
N VAL A 246 -5.62 3.97 21.51
CA VAL A 246 -6.15 2.99 22.47
C VAL A 246 -5.06 2.75 23.53
N LYS A 247 -5.45 2.34 24.73
CA LYS A 247 -4.46 2.00 25.78
C LYS A 247 -3.71 0.73 25.37
N GLY A 248 -2.48 0.89 24.88
CA GLY A 248 -1.56 -0.18 24.48
C GLY A 248 -1.11 -0.06 23.01
N THR A 249 0.14 -0.41 22.76
CA THR A 249 0.67 -0.54 21.40
C THR A 249 0.21 -1.86 20.78
N PRO A 250 0.22 -2.01 19.43
CA PRO A 250 -0.05 -3.30 18.78
C PRO A 250 0.77 -4.45 19.34
N ILE A 251 2.04 -4.20 19.69
CA ILE A 251 2.91 -5.19 20.30
C ILE A 251 2.41 -5.60 21.69
N GLU A 252 2.03 -4.62 22.54
CA GLU A 252 1.51 -4.90 23.89
C GLU A 252 0.18 -5.64 23.84
N GLU A 253 -0.72 -5.28 22.92
CA GLU A 253 -1.96 -6.02 22.71
C GLU A 253 -1.68 -7.42 22.16
N GLY A 254 -0.74 -7.58 21.25
CA GLY A 254 -0.28 -8.88 20.76
C GLY A 254 0.29 -9.77 21.87
N VAL A 255 1.06 -9.20 22.82
CA VAL A 255 1.55 -9.90 24.02
C VAL A 255 0.38 -10.39 24.89
N LYS A 256 -0.68 -9.57 25.08
CA LYS A 256 -1.86 -9.98 25.84
C LYS A 256 -2.56 -11.16 25.20
N ILE A 257 -2.76 -11.12 23.88
CA ILE A 257 -3.38 -12.21 23.12
C ILE A 257 -2.51 -13.47 23.18
N TRP A 258 -1.19 -13.34 22.99
CA TRP A 258 -0.26 -14.46 23.12
C TRP A 258 -0.37 -15.12 24.50
N ASN A 259 -0.35 -14.33 25.57
CA ASN A 259 -0.50 -14.83 26.94
C ASN A 259 -1.81 -15.55 27.19
N ALA A 260 -2.89 -15.08 26.58
CA ALA A 260 -4.23 -15.63 26.79
C ALA A 260 -4.48 -16.91 25.98
N MET A 261 -3.97 -17.01 24.76
CA MET A 261 -4.40 -18.03 23.80
C MET A 261 -3.28 -18.84 23.16
N CYS A 262 -2.09 -18.25 22.91
CA CYS A 262 -1.08 -18.82 22.02
C CYS A 262 0.09 -19.49 22.75
N LYS A 263 0.46 -19.01 23.94
CA LYS A 263 1.67 -19.43 24.67
C LYS A 263 1.68 -20.91 25.11
N ILE A 264 0.51 -21.53 25.16
CA ILE A 264 0.39 -22.96 25.52
C ILE A 264 1.12 -23.82 24.48
N CYS A 265 1.07 -23.41 23.20
CA CYS A 265 1.65 -24.14 22.09
C CYS A 265 2.87 -23.43 21.50
N HIS A 266 2.94 -22.10 21.50
CA HIS A 266 3.99 -21.32 20.88
C HIS A 266 4.88 -20.63 21.92
N THR A 267 6.18 -20.92 21.87
CA THR A 267 7.19 -20.26 22.71
C THR A 267 7.71 -18.98 22.05
N ILE A 268 8.36 -18.14 22.83
CA ILE A 268 9.07 -16.94 22.38
C ILE A 268 10.55 -16.92 22.80
N ASP A 269 11.05 -18.02 23.36
CA ASP A 269 12.40 -18.18 23.85
C ASP A 269 13.29 -19.06 22.94
N GLY A 270 12.79 -19.43 21.77
CA GLY A 270 13.48 -20.25 20.79
C GLY A 270 13.38 -21.76 21.06
N THR A 271 12.66 -22.20 22.07
CA THR A 271 12.47 -23.63 22.35
C THR A 271 11.35 -24.23 21.54
N ALA A 272 11.43 -25.53 21.22
CA ALA A 272 10.35 -26.27 20.57
C ALA A 272 9.24 -26.60 21.57
N ASN A 273 7.97 -26.50 21.13
CA ASN A 273 6.80 -26.91 21.88
C ASN A 273 5.81 -27.61 20.92
N THR A 274 4.52 -27.70 21.25
CA THR A 274 3.47 -28.26 20.40
C THR A 274 3.37 -27.53 19.06
N GLY A 275 3.61 -26.22 19.04
CA GLY A 275 3.74 -25.38 17.83
C GLY A 275 5.15 -24.79 17.71
N PRO A 276 5.48 -24.23 16.53
CA PRO A 276 6.74 -23.56 16.30
C PRO A 276 6.96 -22.37 17.24
N THR A 277 8.22 -22.12 17.62
CA THR A 277 8.57 -20.88 18.32
C THR A 277 8.33 -19.67 17.42
N TRP A 278 7.95 -18.54 18.02
CA TRP A 278 7.75 -17.28 17.30
C TRP A 278 9.02 -16.43 17.20
N SER A 279 9.98 -16.63 18.12
CA SER A 279 11.28 -15.95 18.01
C SER A 279 12.17 -16.61 16.97
N HIS A 280 13.19 -15.87 16.52
CA HIS A 280 14.24 -16.47 15.71
C HIS A 280 14.97 -17.57 16.47
N ALA A 281 15.01 -18.76 15.91
CA ALA A 281 15.77 -19.89 16.41
C ALA A 281 16.09 -20.87 15.27
N ASN A 282 17.26 -21.50 15.33
CA ASN A 282 17.57 -22.65 14.47
C ASN A 282 17.36 -23.93 15.26
N ILE A 283 16.35 -24.70 14.87
CA ILE A 283 15.98 -25.97 15.52
C ILE A 283 16.07 -27.09 14.48
N GLY A 284 16.96 -28.07 14.70
CA GLY A 284 17.12 -29.20 13.78
C GLY A 284 17.57 -28.83 12.36
N GLY A 285 18.25 -27.68 12.18
CA GLY A 285 18.71 -27.19 10.90
C GLY A 285 17.66 -26.34 10.13
N LEU A 286 16.50 -26.08 10.74
CA LEU A 286 15.44 -25.20 10.19
C LEU A 286 15.40 -23.89 10.99
N ASP A 287 15.36 -22.78 10.29
CA ASP A 287 15.20 -21.46 10.90
C ASP A 287 13.72 -21.15 11.14
N TYR A 288 13.43 -20.58 12.31
CA TYR A 288 12.10 -20.16 12.74
C TYR A 288 12.06 -18.64 12.93
N GLY A 289 10.88 -18.09 13.09
CA GLY A 289 10.65 -16.66 13.28
C GLY A 289 10.17 -15.95 12.02
N TYR A 290 9.76 -14.71 12.17
CA TYR A 290 9.29 -13.87 11.08
C TYR A 290 10.41 -13.55 10.07
N GLY A 291 10.09 -13.56 8.78
CA GLY A 291 11.04 -13.25 7.71
C GLY A 291 11.96 -14.43 7.32
N TYR A 292 11.81 -15.60 7.94
CA TYR A 292 12.45 -16.84 7.56
C TYR A 292 11.51 -17.76 6.79
N ASP A 293 12.05 -18.70 6.04
CA ASP A 293 11.24 -19.64 5.28
C ASP A 293 10.69 -20.78 6.17
N ALA A 294 9.42 -21.13 5.96
CA ALA A 294 8.82 -22.32 6.55
C ALA A 294 8.91 -23.48 5.56
N VAL A 295 9.44 -24.62 5.99
CA VAL A 295 9.33 -25.89 5.26
C VAL A 295 8.08 -26.58 5.74
N LEU A 296 7.14 -26.85 4.85
CA LEU A 296 5.86 -27.52 5.14
C LEU A 296 6.00 -29.03 5.11
N GLY A 297 5.02 -29.74 5.65
CA GLY A 297 5.00 -31.21 5.72
C GLY A 297 5.02 -31.92 4.38
N ASP A 298 4.61 -31.27 3.30
CA ASP A 298 4.70 -31.76 1.92
C ASP A 298 6.05 -31.45 1.23
N GLY A 299 6.97 -30.78 1.94
CA GLY A 299 8.28 -30.36 1.45
C GLY A 299 8.30 -29.02 0.70
N THR A 300 7.17 -28.35 0.56
CA THR A 300 7.13 -26.99 0.00
C THR A 300 7.73 -25.96 0.96
N THR A 301 8.25 -24.87 0.43
CA THR A 301 8.83 -23.77 1.21
C THR A 301 8.02 -22.50 0.96
N VAL A 302 7.63 -21.84 2.05
CA VAL A 302 6.84 -20.59 2.02
C VAL A 302 7.48 -19.56 2.95
N PRO A 303 7.48 -18.26 2.58
CA PRO A 303 8.00 -17.22 3.46
C PRO A 303 7.09 -17.02 4.68
N ARG A 304 7.67 -16.89 5.89
CA ARG A 304 6.93 -16.51 7.10
C ARG A 304 6.76 -15.00 7.13
N ASP A 305 5.88 -14.51 6.29
CA ASP A 305 5.44 -13.13 6.21
C ASP A 305 4.09 -12.91 6.93
N ASP A 306 3.53 -11.73 6.79
CA ASP A 306 2.24 -11.38 7.38
C ASP A 306 1.09 -12.26 6.86
N ASN A 307 1.13 -12.64 5.58
CA ASN A 307 0.09 -13.50 4.99
C ASN A 307 0.19 -14.91 5.54
N TYR A 308 1.42 -15.44 5.68
CA TYR A 308 1.66 -16.75 6.29
C TYR A 308 1.09 -16.83 7.72
N TYR A 309 1.42 -15.84 8.59
CA TYR A 309 0.91 -15.85 9.95
C TYR A 309 -0.60 -15.63 10.02
N ARG A 310 -1.14 -14.77 9.19
CA ARG A 310 -2.59 -14.57 9.09
C ARG A 310 -3.31 -15.86 8.68
N GLU A 311 -2.84 -16.51 7.62
CA GLU A 311 -3.42 -17.78 7.14
C GLU A 311 -3.30 -18.88 8.20
N SER A 312 -2.13 -19.02 8.84
CA SER A 312 -1.94 -20.00 9.92
C SER A 312 -2.87 -19.78 11.11
N ILE A 313 -3.28 -18.54 11.41
CA ILE A 313 -4.24 -18.24 12.47
C ILE A 313 -5.68 -18.57 12.06
N LEU A 314 -6.04 -18.30 10.80
CA LEU A 314 -7.41 -18.45 10.29
C LEU A 314 -7.69 -19.87 9.78
N ASP A 315 -6.74 -20.47 9.07
CA ASP A 315 -6.78 -21.84 8.54
C ASP A 315 -5.46 -22.58 8.80
N PRO A 316 -5.20 -23.00 10.04
CA PRO A 316 -3.91 -23.58 10.44
C PRO A 316 -3.58 -24.91 9.76
N ASN A 317 -4.57 -25.58 9.16
CA ASN A 317 -4.34 -26.85 8.46
C ASN A 317 -3.85 -26.67 7.02
N SER A 318 -3.95 -25.46 6.46
CA SER A 318 -3.45 -25.16 5.10
C SER A 318 -1.92 -25.16 5.01
N GLN A 319 -1.20 -24.86 6.12
CA GLN A 319 0.25 -24.65 6.14
C GLN A 319 0.90 -25.28 7.39
N VAL A 320 0.85 -26.60 7.49
CA VAL A 320 1.47 -27.32 8.62
C VAL A 320 2.99 -27.44 8.41
N VAL A 321 3.76 -26.86 9.34
CA VAL A 321 5.22 -26.89 9.30
C VAL A 321 5.75 -28.30 9.50
N SER A 322 6.78 -28.67 8.74
CA SER A 322 7.44 -29.96 8.82
C SER A 322 7.92 -30.26 10.24
N GLY A 323 7.66 -31.45 10.72
CA GLY A 323 7.97 -31.89 12.09
C GLY A 323 6.91 -31.53 13.14
N TYR A 324 5.85 -30.83 12.77
CA TYR A 324 4.69 -30.53 13.63
C TYR A 324 3.45 -31.28 13.16
N VAL A 325 2.47 -31.44 14.06
CA VAL A 325 1.19 -32.04 13.77
C VAL A 325 0.12 -30.94 13.62
N ALA A 326 -0.94 -31.22 12.84
CA ALA A 326 -2.07 -30.33 12.66
C ALA A 326 -2.94 -30.27 13.95
N ALA A 327 -2.46 -29.59 14.97
CA ALA A 327 -3.09 -29.47 16.30
C ALA A 327 -3.58 -28.06 16.62
N MET A 328 -3.24 -27.05 15.81
CA MET A 328 -3.65 -25.67 16.01
C MET A 328 -5.13 -25.49 15.65
N PRO A 329 -5.99 -24.94 16.55
CA PRO A 329 -7.36 -24.60 16.20
C PRO A 329 -7.41 -23.34 15.33
N ALA A 330 -8.46 -23.21 14.51
CA ALA A 330 -8.73 -21.98 13.78
C ALA A 330 -9.30 -20.90 14.70
N PHE A 331 -8.73 -19.70 14.66
CA PHE A 331 -9.11 -18.59 15.55
C PHE A 331 -9.99 -17.51 14.89
N GLY A 332 -10.42 -17.70 13.64
CA GLY A 332 -11.19 -16.70 12.90
C GLY A 332 -12.53 -16.29 13.54
N ALA A 333 -13.12 -17.15 14.40
CA ALA A 333 -14.32 -16.80 15.16
C ALA A 333 -14.03 -16.06 16.49
N GLN A 334 -12.77 -16.02 16.94
CA GLN A 334 -12.36 -15.52 18.26
C GLN A 334 -11.52 -14.25 18.18
N LEU A 335 -10.79 -14.08 17.10
CA LEU A 335 -9.90 -12.94 16.86
C LEU A 335 -10.42 -12.08 15.72
N SER A 336 -10.50 -10.78 15.97
CA SER A 336 -10.74 -9.78 14.93
C SER A 336 -9.48 -9.61 14.04
N GLU A 337 -9.64 -9.00 12.88
CA GLU A 337 -8.48 -8.64 12.02
C GLU A 337 -7.46 -7.75 12.75
N GLU A 338 -7.92 -6.93 13.71
CA GLU A 338 -7.04 -6.13 14.54
C GLU A 338 -6.24 -6.99 15.51
N ASP A 339 -6.88 -7.96 16.15
CA ASP A 339 -6.20 -8.89 17.06
C ASP A 339 -5.13 -9.69 16.32
N ILE A 340 -5.43 -10.14 15.09
CA ILE A 340 -4.48 -10.84 14.22
C ILE A 340 -3.31 -9.92 13.87
N PHE A 341 -3.59 -8.65 13.52
CA PHE A 341 -2.55 -7.66 13.26
C PHE A 341 -1.65 -7.45 14.49
N ASN A 342 -2.24 -7.31 15.68
CA ASN A 342 -1.50 -7.14 16.92
C ASN A 342 -0.60 -8.35 17.23
N VAL A 343 -1.10 -9.55 17.02
CA VAL A 343 -0.31 -10.79 17.15
C VAL A 343 0.85 -10.81 16.18
N ILE A 344 0.62 -10.46 14.91
CA ILE A 344 1.67 -10.41 13.89
C ILE A 344 2.71 -9.33 14.24
N ALA A 345 2.29 -8.16 14.72
CA ALA A 345 3.19 -7.11 15.17
C ALA A 345 4.09 -7.59 16.33
N PHE A 346 3.54 -8.34 17.28
CA PHE A 346 4.30 -8.96 18.34
C PHE A 346 5.29 -9.99 17.79
N ILE A 347 4.88 -10.90 16.90
CA ILE A 347 5.77 -11.88 16.27
C ILE A 347 6.92 -11.20 15.52
N LYS A 348 6.64 -10.12 14.78
CA LYS A 348 7.67 -9.31 14.12
C LYS A 348 8.70 -8.76 15.10
N SER A 349 8.26 -8.26 16.24
CA SER A 349 9.15 -7.69 17.26
C SER A 349 10.11 -8.72 17.89
N LEU A 350 9.83 -10.02 17.75
CA LEU A 350 10.65 -11.11 18.25
C LEU A 350 11.71 -11.58 17.25
N SER A 351 11.73 -11.05 16.02
CA SER A 351 12.62 -11.48 14.95
C SER A 351 13.60 -10.36 14.57
N ASP A 352 14.83 -10.75 14.30
CA ASP A 352 15.87 -9.88 13.74
C ASP A 352 15.57 -9.41 12.30
N ARG A 353 14.62 -10.07 11.61
CA ARG A 353 14.13 -9.73 10.28
C ARG A 353 12.76 -9.03 10.30
N GLY A 354 12.21 -8.77 11.47
CA GLY A 354 10.88 -8.19 11.63
C GLY A 354 10.76 -6.72 11.23
N GLY A 355 11.88 -6.03 10.97
CA GLY A 355 11.92 -4.58 10.77
C GLY A 355 11.58 -3.84 12.08
N ALA A 356 12.36 -2.88 12.50
CA ALA A 356 12.07 -2.10 13.70
C ALA A 356 10.77 -1.30 13.47
N SER A 357 9.65 -1.72 14.08
CA SER A 357 8.54 -0.80 14.32
C SER A 357 9.01 0.17 15.41
N GLU A 358 9.30 1.40 15.03
CA GLU A 358 9.67 2.46 15.95
C GLU A 358 8.59 2.64 17.03
N GLY A 359 8.98 2.35 18.25
CA GLY A 359 8.15 2.54 19.44
C GLY A 359 8.91 2.17 20.69
N GLY A 360 9.92 2.94 21.06
CA GLY A 360 10.61 2.77 22.34
C GLY A 360 12.08 3.17 22.31
N GLU A 361 12.32 4.46 22.24
CA GLU A 361 13.61 5.07 22.48
C GLU A 361 13.94 4.92 23.97
N ALA A 362 14.88 4.04 24.28
CA ALA A 362 15.64 4.11 25.51
C ALA A 362 17.03 4.59 25.12
N THR A 363 17.25 5.89 25.25
CA THR A 363 18.57 6.49 25.19
C THR A 363 19.33 6.06 26.43
N GLU A 364 20.27 5.12 26.30
CA GLU A 364 21.36 4.98 27.25
C GLU A 364 22.46 5.95 26.83
N ASP A 365 22.69 6.94 27.69
CA ASP A 365 23.84 7.85 27.69
C ASP A 365 25.14 7.06 27.72
N GLU A 366 25.87 6.99 26.60
CA GLU A 366 27.30 6.71 26.64
C GLU A 366 28.04 7.98 27.04
N ALA A 367 28.55 7.99 28.27
CA ALA A 367 29.48 8.99 28.77
C ALA A 367 30.79 8.97 27.95
N PRO A 368 31.34 10.13 27.60
CA PRO A 368 32.63 10.18 26.90
C PRO A 368 33.78 9.76 27.84
N THR A 369 34.53 8.73 27.44
CA THR A 369 35.80 8.37 28.06
C THR A 369 36.81 9.47 27.83
N GLU A 370 37.31 10.04 28.93
CA GLU A 370 38.42 10.97 28.96
C GLU A 370 39.68 10.30 28.38
N ALA A 371 40.26 10.93 27.38
CA ALA A 371 41.60 10.57 26.89
C ALA A 371 42.63 11.20 27.81
N GLU A 372 43.45 10.34 28.45
CA GLU A 372 44.60 10.74 29.23
C GLU A 372 45.64 11.50 28.37
N GLU A 373 45.91 12.70 28.82
CA GLU A 373 47.01 13.55 28.41
C GLU A 373 48.30 13.06 29.03
N SER A 374 49.16 12.40 28.26
CA SER A 374 50.54 12.11 28.72
C SER A 374 51.47 13.23 28.27
N ALA A 375 51.88 14.03 29.24
CA ALA A 375 53.00 14.93 29.14
C ALA A 375 54.32 14.16 28.98
N GLY A 376 55.11 14.56 27.98
CA GLY A 376 56.50 14.15 27.80
C GLY A 376 57.33 15.39 27.52
N SER A 377 58.03 15.83 28.54
CA SER A 377 59.06 16.87 28.47
C SER A 377 60.30 16.34 27.77
N ASP A 378 60.99 17.24 27.17
CA ASP A 378 62.43 17.47 27.12
C ASP A 378 63.03 17.69 25.72
N SER A 379 63.69 18.81 25.73
CA SER A 379 64.81 19.40 25.05
C SER A 379 64.54 20.20 23.79
#